data_f7a55053ef95ceb237b73d5555d68a69
#
_entry.id   f7a55053ef95ceb237b73d5555d68a69
#
_cell.length_a   1.000
_cell.length_b   1.000
_cell.length_c   1.000
_cell.angle_alpha   90.00
_cell.angle_beta   90.00
_cell.angle_gamma   90.00
#
_symmetry.space_group_name_H-M   'P 1'
#
loop_
_entity.id
_entity.type
_entity.pdbx_description
1 polymer ?
#
loop_
_entity_poly.entity_id
_entity_poly.type
_entity_poly.pdbx_seq_one_letter_code
_entity_poly.pdbx_strand_id
1 'polypeptide(L)'
;KEIKAFRLNDSNRISPLTQAEKKTYQLPDSLDKISWFRVTKYLSEIFYGGYLLAGPVDIGPLDNLYSFNGIEGSRFRLSGKTNYRLSRRIYADFMLAYGTKDKKMKYDLGLKYSFNSLTKNPYSFPANFIGVQYTYNTFIPGRTIENSNYDRLSLSLTDIVDYRLAFNKSIFLEWLYETKKGITINPYLKFQEVKAYGDWTFSDRDSVEVSSFRKDRIGINIRLLFNGTWIQNQNKRITVGGNFTSMNINYEYGFDNTHLIKANAYRKVNLMPFGYIQLWAEGGYMVGRIMSPYLFTSSTYNSIIYHPNAFNLMKVMEFFTDKYIQLIAVYNLNGLIFNRIPYVRELKLREEFNIKMVYGGLRDENKFLIDNLDVKTFESKPYIEAGFGFRNLFQVLGVEYIRRITYSEGLPELKKWGIRATLGFRF
;
A
#
# COMPACT_ATOMS: atom_id res chain seq x y z
N LYS A 1 -21.94 -13.61 12.42
CA LYS A 1 -22.13 -13.74 13.88
C LYS A 1 -21.65 -12.44 14.49
N GLU A 2 -22.55 -11.65 15.08
CA GLU A 2 -22.20 -10.49 15.88
C GLU A 2 -21.37 -10.98 17.06
N ILE A 3 -20.10 -10.59 17.10
CA ILE A 3 -19.34 -10.62 18.32
C ILE A 3 -19.83 -9.41 19.13
N LYS A 4 -20.92 -9.59 19.87
CA LYS A 4 -21.19 -8.70 20.99
C LYS A 4 -19.99 -8.81 21.90
N ALA A 5 -19.31 -7.69 22.16
CA ALA A 5 -18.35 -7.60 23.24
C ALA A 5 -19.16 -7.87 24.54
N PHE A 6 -19.21 -9.09 24.94
CA PHE A 6 -19.71 -9.48 26.24
C PHE A 6 -18.71 -8.91 27.25
N ARG A 7 -19.00 -7.78 27.85
CA ARG A 7 -18.50 -7.48 29.18
C ARG A 7 -19.16 -8.52 30.09
N LEU A 8 -18.44 -9.62 30.32
CA LEU A 8 -18.82 -10.57 31.35
C LEU A 8 -18.73 -9.83 32.69
N ASN A 9 -19.87 -9.29 33.15
CA ASN A 9 -20.00 -8.96 34.55
C ASN A 9 -19.87 -10.26 35.34
N ASP A 10 -19.17 -10.23 36.47
CA ASP A 10 -19.00 -11.39 37.36
C ASP A 10 -20.34 -12.06 37.77
N SER A 11 -21.46 -11.31 37.70
CA SER A 11 -22.81 -11.77 37.97
C SER A 11 -23.40 -12.73 36.90
N ASN A 12 -22.85 -12.80 35.69
CA ASN A 12 -23.38 -13.61 34.60
C ASN A 12 -22.51 -14.84 34.30
N ARG A 13 -21.56 -15.19 35.16
CA ARG A 13 -20.71 -16.38 35.00
C ARG A 13 -21.32 -17.58 35.70
N ILE A 14 -21.19 -18.73 35.04
CA ILE A 14 -21.63 -20.03 35.58
C ILE A 14 -20.72 -20.50 36.75
N SER A 15 -19.44 -20.05 36.74
CA SER A 15 -18.50 -20.28 37.85
C SER A 15 -17.70 -19.01 38.18
N PRO A 16 -17.36 -18.74 39.45
CA PRO A 16 -16.57 -17.60 39.83
C PRO A 16 -15.13 -17.72 39.31
N LEU A 17 -14.50 -16.57 39.02
CA LEU A 17 -13.10 -16.52 38.58
C LEU A 17 -12.18 -17.13 39.66
N THR A 18 -11.30 -18.00 39.24
CA THR A 18 -10.18 -18.47 40.07
C THR A 18 -9.24 -17.30 40.43
N GLN A 19 -8.46 -17.44 41.50
CA GLN A 19 -7.49 -16.40 41.86
C GLN A 19 -6.45 -16.15 40.75
N ALA A 20 -6.06 -17.16 40.01
CA ALA A 20 -5.14 -17.05 38.88
C ALA A 20 -5.76 -16.21 37.74
N GLU A 21 -7.02 -16.49 37.40
CA GLU A 21 -7.76 -15.71 36.39
C GLU A 21 -7.96 -14.26 36.83
N LYS A 22 -8.31 -13.99 38.09
CA LYS A 22 -8.41 -12.61 38.62
C LYS A 22 -7.10 -11.86 38.48
N LYS A 23 -5.96 -12.48 38.80
CA LYS A 23 -4.63 -11.89 38.60
C LYS A 23 -4.35 -11.62 37.11
N THR A 24 -4.72 -12.52 36.21
CA THR A 24 -4.55 -12.35 34.77
C THR A 24 -5.37 -11.17 34.24
N TYR A 25 -6.61 -10.98 34.71
CA TYR A 25 -7.44 -9.83 34.33
C TYR A 25 -6.95 -8.50 34.90
N GLN A 26 -6.27 -8.52 36.05
CA GLN A 26 -5.67 -7.34 36.66
C GLN A 26 -4.27 -7.01 36.09
N LEU A 27 -3.66 -7.95 35.37
CA LEU A 27 -2.31 -7.79 34.82
C LEU A 27 -2.18 -6.57 33.88
N PRO A 28 -3.10 -6.31 32.94
CA PRO A 28 -3.04 -5.13 32.09
C PRO A 28 -3.03 -3.81 32.86
N ASP A 29 -3.91 -3.68 33.86
CA ASP A 29 -4.01 -2.48 34.70
C ASP A 29 -2.76 -2.29 35.58
N SER A 30 -2.15 -3.40 36.01
CA SER A 30 -0.91 -3.37 36.79
C SER A 30 0.30 -3.02 35.91
N LEU A 31 0.36 -3.52 34.70
CA LEU A 31 1.41 -3.19 33.73
C LEU A 31 1.32 -1.72 33.29
N ASP A 32 0.13 -1.19 33.08
CA ASP A 32 -0.08 0.21 32.69
C ASP A 32 0.35 1.21 33.80
N LYS A 33 0.54 0.75 35.05
CA LYS A 33 1.13 1.57 36.15
C LYS A 33 2.65 1.69 36.06
N ILE A 34 3.31 0.78 35.33
CA ILE A 34 4.76 0.76 35.18
C ILE A 34 5.16 1.75 34.08
N SER A 35 5.95 2.75 34.42
CA SER A 35 6.30 3.85 33.50
C SER A 35 6.97 3.37 32.21
N TRP A 36 7.96 2.47 32.31
CA TRP A 36 8.63 1.95 31.12
C TRP A 36 7.68 1.13 30.22
N PHE A 37 6.74 0.38 30.81
CA PHE A 37 5.75 -0.39 30.05
C PHE A 37 4.80 0.53 29.28
N ARG A 38 4.34 1.63 29.91
CA ARG A 38 3.54 2.65 29.21
C ARG A 38 4.29 3.28 28.05
N VAL A 39 5.57 3.63 28.26
CA VAL A 39 6.41 4.18 27.19
C VAL A 39 6.58 3.17 26.07
N THR A 40 6.89 1.92 26.37
CA THR A 40 7.07 0.85 25.36
C THR A 40 5.76 0.58 24.62
N LYS A 41 4.64 0.52 25.32
CA LYS A 41 3.30 0.37 24.71
C LYS A 41 3.00 1.54 23.79
N TYR A 42 3.23 2.77 24.22
CA TYR A 42 3.03 3.97 23.43
C TYR A 42 3.94 4.01 22.19
N LEU A 43 5.22 3.68 22.34
CA LEU A 43 6.15 3.56 21.24
C LEU A 43 5.74 2.43 20.26
N SER A 44 5.26 1.31 20.77
CA SER A 44 4.76 0.22 19.93
C SER A 44 3.50 0.62 19.16
N GLU A 45 2.58 1.35 19.76
CA GLU A 45 1.39 1.89 19.09
C GLU A 45 1.78 2.89 17.97
N ILE A 46 2.77 3.75 18.24
CA ILE A 46 3.34 4.65 17.23
C ILE A 46 3.99 3.85 16.09
N PHE A 47 4.81 2.87 16.43
CA PHE A 47 5.56 2.07 15.45
C PHE A 47 4.62 1.21 14.57
N TYR A 48 3.59 0.61 15.19
CA TYR A 48 2.60 -0.21 14.49
C TYR A 48 1.50 0.60 13.82
N GLY A 49 1.00 1.62 14.49
CA GLY A 49 -0.07 2.48 14.01
C GLY A 49 0.41 3.55 13.05
N GLY A 50 1.67 3.95 13.17
CA GLY A 50 2.26 5.04 12.41
C GLY A 50 1.77 6.43 12.83
N TYR A 51 0.95 6.52 13.89
CA TYR A 51 0.33 7.78 14.33
C TYR A 51 0.64 8.09 15.79
N LEU A 52 0.91 9.37 16.04
CA LEU A 52 0.97 9.94 17.36
C LEU A 52 -0.45 10.35 17.78
N LEU A 53 -0.95 9.77 18.84
CA LEU A 53 -2.30 10.04 19.33
C LEU A 53 -2.30 11.33 20.18
N ALA A 54 -2.71 12.45 19.62
CA ALA A 54 -2.73 13.76 20.26
C ALA A 54 -4.18 14.22 20.53
N GLY A 55 -4.86 13.57 21.47
CA GLY A 55 -6.23 13.91 21.85
C GLY A 55 -7.25 13.70 20.73
N PRO A 56 -7.90 14.75 20.20
CA PRO A 56 -8.90 14.66 19.14
C PRO A 56 -8.30 14.51 17.75
N VAL A 57 -6.97 14.63 17.61
CA VAL A 57 -6.24 14.54 16.33
C VAL A 57 -5.14 13.50 16.46
N ASP A 58 -5.01 12.65 15.45
CA ASP A 58 -3.93 11.68 15.29
C ASP A 58 -2.94 12.25 14.29
N ILE A 59 -1.69 12.52 14.67
CA ILE A 59 -0.63 13.08 13.83
C ILE A 59 0.15 11.94 13.18
N GLY A 60 0.34 11.97 11.89
CA GLY A 60 1.05 10.94 11.12
C GLY A 60 0.43 10.70 9.74
N PRO A 61 0.92 9.69 8.99
CA PRO A 61 1.91 8.68 9.38
C PRO A 61 3.32 9.26 9.61
N LEU A 62 4.01 8.77 10.65
CA LEU A 62 5.29 9.34 11.06
C LEU A 62 6.45 8.93 10.13
N ASP A 63 6.33 7.81 9.42
CA ASP A 63 7.30 7.35 8.42
C ASP A 63 7.35 8.25 7.17
N ASN A 64 6.41 9.19 7.06
CA ASN A 64 6.29 10.13 5.96
C ASN A 64 6.67 11.58 6.33
N LEU A 65 7.15 11.82 7.55
CA LEU A 65 7.49 13.19 7.99
C LEU A 65 8.64 13.80 7.18
N TYR A 66 9.52 12.97 6.66
CA TYR A 66 10.68 13.37 5.88
C TYR A 66 10.91 12.42 4.72
N SER A 67 11.20 13.00 3.56
CA SER A 67 11.69 12.27 2.39
C SER A 67 12.65 13.16 1.60
N PHE A 68 13.43 12.53 0.72
CA PHE A 68 14.37 13.22 -0.14
C PHE A 68 14.21 12.72 -1.58
N ASN A 69 14.22 13.64 -2.54
CA ASN A 69 14.32 13.32 -3.96
C ASN A 69 15.05 14.44 -4.73
N GLY A 70 15.58 14.11 -5.90
CA GLY A 70 16.39 15.03 -6.69
C GLY A 70 15.66 16.28 -7.20
N ILE A 71 14.34 16.26 -7.23
CA ILE A 71 13.48 17.32 -7.76
C ILE A 71 13.05 18.28 -6.64
N GLU A 72 12.53 17.78 -5.54
CA GLU A 72 12.03 18.59 -4.42
C GLU A 72 13.11 18.91 -3.38
N GLY A 73 14.22 18.18 -3.41
CA GLY A 73 15.25 18.21 -2.36
C GLY A 73 14.76 17.51 -1.10
N SER A 74 15.04 18.09 0.06
CA SER A 74 14.47 17.65 1.34
C SER A 74 13.00 18.06 1.38
N ARG A 75 12.13 17.07 1.56
CA ARG A 75 10.69 17.27 1.68
C ARG A 75 10.26 16.99 3.12
N PHE A 76 9.77 18.03 3.77
CA PHE A 76 9.19 17.96 5.10
C PHE A 76 7.67 17.86 4.97
N ARG A 77 7.05 16.95 5.74
CA ARG A 77 5.62 16.71 5.70
C ARG A 77 5.04 16.68 7.09
N LEU A 78 3.92 17.36 7.27
CA LEU A 78 3.06 17.27 8.43
C LEU A 78 1.70 16.76 7.98
N SER A 79 1.22 15.69 8.56
CA SER A 79 -0.10 15.15 8.24
C SER A 79 -0.80 14.65 9.50
N GLY A 80 -2.12 14.58 9.43
CA GLY A 80 -2.92 14.11 10.54
C GLY A 80 -4.36 13.91 10.13
N LYS A 81 -5.13 13.37 11.07
CA LYS A 81 -6.57 13.15 10.94
C LYS A 81 -7.28 13.33 12.26
N THR A 82 -8.51 13.79 12.20
CA THR A 82 -9.38 13.82 13.37
C THR A 82 -9.86 12.41 13.71
N ASN A 83 -10.20 12.19 14.96
CA ASN A 83 -10.69 10.92 15.44
C ASN A 83 -12.05 11.03 16.14
N TYR A 84 -12.59 9.91 16.62
CA TYR A 84 -13.90 9.84 17.28
C TYR A 84 -14.05 10.70 18.54
N ARG A 85 -12.94 11.20 19.12
CA ARG A 85 -12.97 12.11 20.28
C ARG A 85 -13.43 13.51 19.88
N LEU A 86 -13.16 13.93 18.64
CA LEU A 86 -13.68 15.18 18.09
C LEU A 86 -15.12 15.00 17.61
N SER A 87 -15.36 14.01 16.76
CA SER A 87 -16.68 13.69 16.22
C SER A 87 -16.75 12.21 15.84
N ARG A 88 -17.93 11.62 15.99
CA ARG A 88 -18.19 10.25 15.51
C ARG A 88 -18.78 10.19 14.10
N ARG A 89 -19.09 11.34 13.52
CA ARG A 89 -19.67 11.44 12.17
C ARG A 89 -18.81 12.20 11.20
N ILE A 90 -18.17 13.27 11.65
CA ILE A 90 -17.35 14.14 10.80
C ILE A 90 -15.88 13.84 11.07
N TYR A 91 -15.15 13.50 10.03
CA TYR A 91 -13.72 13.22 10.08
C TYR A 91 -13.03 14.08 9.04
N ALA A 92 -11.97 14.75 9.45
CA ALA A 92 -11.11 15.51 8.56
C ALA A 92 -9.72 14.88 8.54
N ASP A 93 -9.08 14.88 7.39
CA ASP A 93 -7.67 14.52 7.21
C ASP A 93 -6.95 15.65 6.49
N PHE A 94 -5.70 15.86 6.83
CA PHE A 94 -4.88 16.92 6.24
C PHE A 94 -3.45 16.45 6.04
N MET A 95 -2.81 17.01 5.04
CA MET A 95 -1.39 16.90 4.79
C MET A 95 -0.87 18.22 4.26
N LEU A 96 0.25 18.67 4.82
CA LEU A 96 1.03 19.82 4.35
C LEU A 96 2.45 19.33 4.09
N ALA A 97 3.05 19.70 2.96
CA ALA A 97 4.43 19.37 2.65
C ALA A 97 5.14 20.53 1.97
N TYR A 98 6.44 20.64 2.24
CA TYR A 98 7.30 21.67 1.66
C TYR A 98 8.60 21.04 1.17
N GLY A 99 8.96 21.29 -0.08
CA GLY A 99 10.23 20.87 -0.66
C GLY A 99 11.24 22.03 -0.64
N THR A 100 12.47 21.74 -0.23
CA THR A 100 13.50 22.77 -0.07
C THR A 100 14.06 23.27 -1.39
N LYS A 101 14.13 22.40 -2.41
CA LYS A 101 14.68 22.75 -3.74
C LYS A 101 13.63 23.43 -4.61
N ASP A 102 12.41 22.93 -4.63
CA ASP A 102 11.32 23.48 -5.43
C ASP A 102 10.59 24.64 -4.76
N LYS A 103 10.79 24.84 -3.45
CA LYS A 103 10.19 25.92 -2.65
C LYS A 103 8.66 26.01 -2.77
N LYS A 104 7.99 24.86 -3.00
CA LYS A 104 6.54 24.80 -3.18
C LYS A 104 5.87 24.13 -2.00
N MET A 105 4.75 24.72 -1.57
CA MET A 105 3.82 24.10 -0.63
C MET A 105 2.91 23.14 -1.38
N LYS A 106 2.69 21.97 -0.80
CA LYS A 106 1.79 20.95 -1.28
C LYS A 106 0.83 20.60 -0.15
N TYR A 107 -0.40 20.26 -0.48
CA TYR A 107 -1.40 19.99 0.53
C TYR A 107 -2.44 18.98 0.02
N ASP A 108 -3.04 18.32 0.98
CA ASP A 108 -4.11 17.36 0.78
C ASP A 108 -5.10 17.54 1.94
N LEU A 109 -6.36 17.81 1.63
CA LEU A 109 -7.39 18.14 2.60
C LEU A 109 -8.61 17.26 2.33
N GLY A 110 -8.98 16.44 3.29
CA GLY A 110 -10.12 15.53 3.22
C GLY A 110 -11.17 15.81 4.27
N LEU A 111 -12.42 15.64 3.91
CA LEU A 111 -13.57 15.67 4.81
C LEU A 111 -14.47 14.49 4.52
N LYS A 112 -14.83 13.74 5.56
CA LYS A 112 -15.70 12.57 5.45
C LYS A 112 -16.86 12.66 6.45
N TYR A 113 -18.05 12.34 5.98
CA TYR A 113 -19.23 12.21 6.83
C TYR A 113 -19.64 10.74 6.91
N SER A 114 -19.53 10.15 8.10
CA SER A 114 -19.92 8.76 8.36
C SER A 114 -21.39 8.68 8.78
N PHE A 115 -22.16 7.85 8.07
CA PHE A 115 -23.54 7.55 8.44
C PHE A 115 -23.64 6.63 9.65
N ASN A 116 -22.54 5.96 10.01
CA ASN A 116 -22.45 5.08 11.17
C ASN A 116 -21.85 5.79 12.37
N SER A 117 -22.69 6.27 13.28
CA SER A 117 -22.28 7.04 14.48
C SER A 117 -21.64 6.21 15.59
N LEU A 118 -21.67 4.88 15.50
CA LEU A 118 -21.09 3.99 16.53
C LEU A 118 -19.61 3.67 16.26
N THR A 119 -19.08 4.14 15.16
CA THR A 119 -17.72 3.82 14.73
C THR A 119 -16.67 4.78 15.33
N LYS A 120 -15.43 4.29 15.42
CA LYS A 120 -14.28 5.06 15.90
C LYS A 120 -13.51 5.75 14.76
N ASN A 121 -13.74 5.33 13.53
CA ASN A 121 -13.22 5.97 12.32
C ASN A 121 -14.16 5.67 11.15
N PRO A 122 -14.13 6.42 10.03
CA PRO A 122 -15.06 6.26 8.92
C PRO A 122 -14.94 4.88 8.22
N TYR A 123 -13.80 4.25 8.30
CA TYR A 123 -13.53 2.92 7.72
C TYR A 123 -13.84 1.76 8.68
N SER A 124 -14.45 2.04 9.85
CA SER A 124 -14.86 0.98 10.77
C SER A 124 -15.99 0.14 10.16
N PHE A 125 -15.91 -1.16 10.33
CA PHE A 125 -16.88 -2.11 9.78
C PHE A 125 -18.25 -2.06 10.48
N PRO A 126 -19.34 -2.07 9.71
CA PRO A 126 -19.46 -1.87 8.28
C PRO A 126 -19.32 -0.38 7.92
N ALA A 127 -18.38 -0.05 7.01
CA ALA A 127 -18.14 1.33 6.64
C ALA A 127 -19.27 1.87 5.74
N ASN A 128 -19.71 3.09 6.03
CA ASN A 128 -20.66 3.82 5.19
C ASN A 128 -20.42 5.31 5.37
N PHE A 129 -19.82 5.96 4.38
CA PHE A 129 -19.51 7.39 4.42
C PHE A 129 -19.51 8.01 3.02
N ILE A 130 -19.71 9.31 2.98
CA ILE A 130 -19.38 10.15 1.84
C ILE A 130 -18.13 10.98 2.16
N GLY A 131 -17.34 11.26 1.15
CA GLY A 131 -16.08 12.00 1.33
C GLY A 131 -15.83 12.96 0.19
N VAL A 132 -15.12 14.04 0.51
CA VAL A 132 -14.51 14.95 -0.44
C VAL A 132 -13.06 15.13 -0.07
N GLN A 133 -12.17 15.13 -1.08
CA GLN A 133 -10.75 15.35 -0.92
C GLN A 133 -10.27 16.33 -1.97
N TYR A 134 -9.53 17.33 -1.53
CA TYR A 134 -8.84 18.29 -2.39
C TYR A 134 -7.35 18.09 -2.26
N THR A 135 -6.71 17.77 -3.39
CA THR A 135 -5.28 17.46 -3.44
C THR A 135 -4.54 18.44 -4.33
N TYR A 136 -3.45 19.00 -3.83
CA TYR A 136 -2.41 19.69 -4.61
C TYR A 136 -1.06 19.12 -4.21
N ASN A 137 -0.60 18.13 -4.95
CA ASN A 137 0.58 17.35 -4.57
C ASN A 137 1.30 16.81 -5.80
N THR A 138 2.55 16.40 -5.62
CA THR A 138 3.31 15.70 -6.64
C THR A 138 3.04 14.19 -6.60
N PHE A 139 3.19 13.53 -7.73
CA PHE A 139 3.10 12.07 -7.85
C PHE A 139 4.00 11.55 -8.97
N ILE A 140 4.30 10.27 -8.95
CA ILE A 140 5.02 9.58 -10.02
C ILE A 140 3.99 9.07 -11.02
N PRO A 141 3.97 9.55 -12.27
CA PRO A 141 3.04 9.08 -13.29
C PRO A 141 3.11 7.58 -13.53
N GLY A 142 1.97 6.98 -13.86
CA GLY A 142 1.85 5.55 -14.12
C GLY A 142 1.88 4.65 -12.88
N ARG A 143 2.29 5.18 -11.74
CA ARG A 143 2.28 4.43 -10.48
C ARG A 143 0.89 4.47 -9.87
N THR A 144 0.33 3.31 -9.56
CA THR A 144 -0.98 3.22 -8.90
C THR A 144 -0.89 3.80 -7.50
N ILE A 145 -1.69 4.82 -7.22
CA ILE A 145 -1.62 5.68 -6.04
C ILE A 145 -1.87 4.91 -4.73
N GLU A 146 -2.58 3.80 -4.78
CA GLU A 146 -3.06 3.10 -3.58
C GLU A 146 -1.96 2.48 -2.70
N ASN A 147 -0.77 2.21 -3.25
CA ASN A 147 0.34 1.59 -2.49
C ASN A 147 1.66 2.34 -2.56
N SER A 148 1.70 3.52 -3.14
CA SER A 148 2.96 4.22 -3.40
C SER A 148 3.05 5.55 -2.67
N ASN A 149 3.13 5.53 -1.37
CA ASN A 149 3.67 6.68 -0.65
C ASN A 149 5.15 6.81 -1.01
N TYR A 150 5.45 7.53 -2.11
CA TYR A 150 6.83 7.88 -2.47
C TYR A 150 7.47 8.81 -1.40
N ASP A 151 6.66 9.32 -0.49
CA ASP A 151 7.06 10.16 0.65
C ASP A 151 7.70 9.38 1.81
N ARG A 152 7.83 8.07 1.74
CA ARG A 152 8.45 7.31 2.82
C ARG A 152 9.95 7.51 2.85
N LEU A 153 10.50 7.70 4.04
CA LEU A 153 11.95 7.76 4.25
C LEU A 153 12.68 6.55 3.63
N SER A 154 12.06 5.38 3.67
CA SER A 154 12.62 4.17 3.06
C SER A 154 12.78 4.25 1.54
N LEU A 155 11.98 5.07 0.85
CA LEU A 155 12.14 5.31 -0.58
C LEU A 155 13.20 6.36 -0.88
N SER A 156 13.50 7.25 0.05
CA SER A 156 14.62 8.21 -0.07
C SER A 156 15.99 7.53 -0.02
N LEU A 157 16.04 6.29 0.44
CA LEU A 157 17.24 5.45 0.46
C LEU A 157 17.43 4.62 -0.83
N THR A 158 16.66 4.91 -1.87
CA THR A 158 16.78 4.23 -3.16
C THR A 158 17.66 5.04 -4.12
N ASP A 159 18.27 4.36 -5.10
CA ASP A 159 18.95 4.98 -6.25
C ASP A 159 17.94 5.69 -7.18
N ILE A 160 17.32 6.73 -6.65
CA ILE A 160 16.26 7.45 -7.34
C ILE A 160 16.86 8.63 -8.07
N VAL A 161 17.57 8.37 -9.13
CA VAL A 161 18.23 9.43 -9.89
C VAL A 161 17.29 10.05 -10.95
N ASP A 162 16.28 9.32 -11.44
CA ASP A 162 15.44 9.74 -12.57
C ASP A 162 13.94 9.65 -12.28
N TYR A 163 13.43 10.39 -11.30
CA TYR A 163 11.98 10.53 -11.18
C TYR A 163 11.45 11.59 -12.14
N ARG A 164 10.52 11.18 -12.95
CA ARG A 164 9.60 12.10 -13.61
C ARG A 164 8.43 12.33 -12.68
N LEU A 165 8.37 13.49 -12.05
CA LEU A 165 7.25 13.89 -11.22
C LEU A 165 6.24 14.69 -12.02
N ALA A 166 4.99 14.61 -11.61
CA ALA A 166 3.93 15.48 -12.08
C ALA A 166 3.20 16.08 -10.88
N PHE A 167 2.69 17.31 -11.04
CA PHE A 167 1.74 17.88 -10.11
C PHE A 167 0.34 17.33 -10.40
N ASN A 168 -0.34 17.02 -9.32
CA ASN A 168 -1.73 16.64 -9.30
C ASN A 168 -2.53 17.68 -8.53
N LYS A 169 -3.45 18.37 -9.21
CA LYS A 169 -4.48 19.18 -8.59
C LYS A 169 -5.81 18.49 -8.83
N SER A 170 -6.46 18.01 -7.77
CA SER A 170 -7.68 17.24 -7.97
C SER A 170 -8.71 17.45 -6.87
N ILE A 171 -9.98 17.30 -7.26
CA ILE A 171 -11.11 17.11 -6.36
C ILE A 171 -11.60 15.68 -6.54
N PHE A 172 -11.70 14.94 -5.45
CA PHE A 172 -12.17 13.58 -5.40
C PHE A 172 -13.41 13.52 -4.52
N LEU A 173 -14.52 13.01 -5.06
CA LEU A 173 -15.77 12.80 -4.36
C LEU A 173 -16.04 11.32 -4.32
N GLU A 174 -16.34 10.78 -3.16
CA GLU A 174 -16.59 9.35 -2.99
C GLU A 174 -17.80 9.06 -2.11
N TRP A 175 -18.42 7.93 -2.37
CA TRP A 175 -19.34 7.27 -1.44
C TRP A 175 -18.88 5.84 -1.23
N LEU A 176 -18.53 5.47 -0.01
CA LEU A 176 -18.14 4.11 0.32
C LEU A 176 -19.21 3.45 1.16
N TYR A 177 -19.70 2.33 0.66
CA TYR A 177 -20.68 1.50 1.33
C TYR A 177 -20.16 0.06 1.46
N GLU A 178 -20.12 -0.44 2.69
CA GLU A 178 -19.70 -1.80 3.00
C GLU A 178 -20.85 -2.60 3.59
N THR A 179 -21.11 -3.77 3.02
CA THR A 179 -22.12 -4.72 3.50
C THR A 179 -21.53 -5.58 4.64
N LYS A 180 -22.41 -6.11 5.49
CA LYS A 180 -22.02 -7.09 6.52
C LYS A 180 -21.42 -8.39 5.94
N LYS A 181 -21.63 -8.68 4.67
CA LYS A 181 -21.10 -9.86 3.96
C LYS A 181 -19.68 -9.68 3.40
N GLY A 182 -19.04 -8.52 3.61
CA GLY A 182 -17.68 -8.25 3.12
C GLY A 182 -17.60 -7.71 1.69
N ILE A 183 -18.71 -7.24 1.15
CA ILE A 183 -18.74 -6.53 -0.14
C ILE A 183 -18.64 -5.05 0.14
N THR A 184 -17.68 -4.37 -0.46
CA THR A 184 -17.55 -2.91 -0.43
C THR A 184 -17.77 -2.36 -1.83
N ILE A 185 -18.62 -1.34 -1.94
CA ILE A 185 -18.89 -0.62 -3.19
C ILE A 185 -18.50 0.83 -2.95
N ASN A 186 -17.70 1.39 -3.85
CA ASN A 186 -17.22 2.76 -3.73
C ASN A 186 -17.25 3.46 -5.10
N PRO A 187 -18.42 4.03 -5.50
CA PRO A 187 -18.50 4.95 -6.62
C PRO A 187 -17.82 6.26 -6.28
N TYR A 188 -17.20 6.89 -7.29
CA TYR A 188 -16.51 8.15 -7.13
C TYR A 188 -16.50 9.01 -8.39
N LEU A 189 -16.28 10.29 -8.19
CA LEU A 189 -15.98 11.29 -9.23
C LEU A 189 -14.62 11.89 -8.94
N LYS A 190 -13.83 12.07 -9.97
CA LYS A 190 -12.52 12.72 -9.84
C LYS A 190 -12.30 13.73 -10.96
N PHE A 191 -12.13 14.98 -10.56
CA PHE A 191 -11.73 16.08 -11.41
C PHE A 191 -10.25 16.33 -11.20
N GLN A 192 -9.44 16.24 -12.25
CA GLN A 192 -8.00 16.23 -12.09
C GLN A 192 -7.31 17.04 -13.19
N GLU A 193 -6.44 17.94 -12.78
CA GLU A 193 -5.45 18.61 -13.61
C GLU A 193 -4.07 18.04 -13.29
N VAL A 194 -3.35 17.59 -14.33
CA VAL A 194 -1.99 17.05 -14.23
C VAL A 194 -1.06 17.98 -14.95
N LYS A 195 0.02 18.39 -14.28
CA LYS A 195 1.05 19.27 -14.85
C LYS A 195 2.41 18.58 -14.71
N ALA A 196 3.18 18.56 -15.79
CA ALA A 196 4.55 18.10 -15.78
C ALA A 196 5.40 18.90 -14.78
N TYR A 197 6.35 18.24 -14.12
CA TYR A 197 7.20 18.87 -13.12
C TYR A 197 8.67 18.59 -13.40
N GLY A 198 9.41 19.64 -13.69
CA GLY A 198 10.79 19.57 -14.19
C GLY A 198 10.84 19.85 -15.70
N ASP A 199 11.89 19.37 -16.34
CA ASP A 199 12.20 19.65 -17.75
C ASP A 199 11.58 18.65 -18.74
N TRP A 200 10.52 17.94 -18.33
CA TRP A 200 9.84 16.98 -19.20
C TRP A 200 8.42 17.42 -19.54
N THR A 201 7.94 16.91 -20.67
CA THR A 201 6.60 17.19 -21.20
C THR A 201 5.83 15.88 -21.37
N PHE A 202 4.52 15.97 -21.51
CA PHE A 202 3.66 14.85 -21.82
C PHE A 202 3.46 14.79 -23.34
N SER A 203 3.34 13.57 -23.86
CA SER A 203 2.88 13.39 -25.24
C SER A 203 1.36 13.36 -25.26
N ASP A 204 0.75 14.23 -26.07
CA ASP A 204 -0.69 14.24 -26.34
C ASP A 204 -1.03 13.22 -27.44
N ARG A 205 -2.32 13.08 -27.69
CA ARG A 205 -2.93 12.21 -28.70
C ARG A 205 -2.43 12.41 -30.12
N ASP A 206 -1.96 13.59 -30.43
CA ASP A 206 -1.44 13.98 -31.74
C ASP A 206 0.09 14.11 -31.78
N SER A 207 0.78 13.46 -30.78
CA SER A 207 2.24 13.56 -30.60
C SER A 207 2.73 14.99 -30.28
N VAL A 208 1.82 15.86 -29.86
CA VAL A 208 2.16 17.22 -29.46
C VAL A 208 2.60 17.21 -27.99
N GLU A 209 3.70 17.88 -27.71
CA GLU A 209 4.17 18.06 -26.34
C GLU A 209 3.29 19.06 -25.57
N VAL A 210 2.76 18.61 -24.45
CA VAL A 210 1.93 19.44 -23.55
C VAL A 210 2.50 19.42 -22.14
N SER A 211 2.50 20.58 -21.49
CA SER A 211 2.97 20.70 -20.10
C SER A 211 1.91 20.37 -19.07
N SER A 212 0.63 20.42 -19.45
CA SER A 212 -0.50 20.12 -18.56
C SER A 212 -1.71 19.63 -19.34
N PHE A 213 -2.54 18.85 -18.70
CA PHE A 213 -3.83 18.39 -19.23
C PHE A 213 -4.82 18.14 -18.10
N ARG A 214 -6.11 18.09 -18.46
CA ARG A 214 -7.21 17.76 -17.55
C ARG A 214 -7.75 16.38 -17.86
N LYS A 215 -8.03 15.61 -16.79
CA LYS A 215 -8.69 14.31 -16.87
C LYS A 215 -9.75 14.17 -15.81
N ASP A 216 -10.97 14.35 -16.23
CA ASP A 216 -12.15 14.17 -15.39
C ASP A 216 -12.71 12.76 -15.61
N ARG A 217 -13.11 12.08 -14.54
CA ARG A 217 -13.58 10.70 -14.62
C ARG A 217 -14.57 10.33 -13.54
N ILE A 218 -15.46 9.41 -13.89
CA ILE A 218 -16.32 8.68 -12.95
C ILE A 218 -15.79 7.25 -12.83
N GLY A 219 -15.84 6.69 -11.64
CA GLY A 219 -15.39 5.32 -11.42
C GLY A 219 -16.18 4.61 -10.34
N ILE A 220 -16.01 3.32 -10.29
CA ILE A 220 -16.52 2.45 -9.24
C ILE A 220 -15.46 1.44 -8.84
N ASN A 221 -15.26 1.31 -7.55
CA ASN A 221 -14.40 0.29 -6.96
C ASN A 221 -15.27 -0.72 -6.21
N ILE A 222 -15.12 -2.00 -6.51
CA ILE A 222 -15.84 -3.10 -5.85
C ILE A 222 -14.82 -4.01 -5.21
N ARG A 223 -14.90 -4.16 -3.88
CA ARG A 223 -14.06 -5.07 -3.12
C ARG A 223 -14.88 -6.21 -2.55
N LEU A 224 -14.39 -7.43 -2.71
CA LEU A 224 -14.97 -8.66 -2.21
C LEU A 224 -13.99 -9.32 -1.22
N LEU A 225 -14.46 -9.76 -0.07
CA LEU A 225 -13.66 -10.50 0.88
C LEU A 225 -14.37 -11.81 1.24
N PHE A 226 -13.70 -12.92 0.98
CA PHE A 226 -14.18 -14.27 1.26
C PHE A 226 -13.34 -14.92 2.36
N ASN A 227 -13.99 -15.54 3.34
CA ASN A 227 -13.38 -16.30 4.44
C ASN A 227 -12.36 -15.49 5.27
N GLY A 228 -12.44 -14.16 5.22
CA GLY A 228 -11.59 -13.26 6.01
C GLY A 228 -12.30 -12.76 7.25
N THR A 229 -11.55 -12.58 8.31
CA THR A 229 -11.96 -11.85 9.51
C THR A 229 -11.11 -10.60 9.65
N TRP A 230 -11.57 -9.64 10.46
CA TRP A 230 -10.84 -8.40 10.65
C TRP A 230 -10.47 -8.19 12.11
N ILE A 231 -9.27 -7.69 12.29
CA ILE A 231 -8.87 -7.02 13.54
C ILE A 231 -8.82 -5.54 13.22
N GLN A 232 -9.55 -4.75 14.00
CA GLN A 232 -9.59 -3.31 13.85
C GLN A 232 -9.15 -2.61 15.13
N ASN A 233 -8.14 -1.78 15.01
CA ASN A 233 -7.79 -0.78 16.03
C ASN A 233 -8.32 0.60 15.62
N GLN A 234 -7.94 1.67 16.34
CA GLN A 234 -8.39 3.03 16.06
C GLN A 234 -8.03 3.50 14.65
N ASN A 235 -6.86 3.16 14.14
CA ASN A 235 -6.29 3.73 12.92
C ASN A 235 -6.17 2.75 11.76
N LYS A 236 -6.22 1.46 12.02
CA LYS A 236 -5.93 0.44 11.04
C LYS A 236 -6.88 -0.75 11.17
N ARG A 237 -7.28 -1.27 10.03
CA ARG A 237 -8.04 -2.51 9.90
C ARG A 237 -7.20 -3.52 9.13
N ILE A 238 -6.99 -4.68 9.70
CA ILE A 238 -6.16 -5.75 9.15
C ILE A 238 -7.03 -6.97 8.93
N THR A 239 -6.97 -7.52 7.73
CA THR A 239 -7.59 -8.82 7.44
C THR A 239 -6.71 -9.92 8.00
N VAL A 240 -7.30 -10.80 8.80
CA VAL A 240 -6.65 -11.97 9.39
C VAL A 240 -7.40 -13.23 8.99
N GLY A 241 -6.72 -14.36 9.05
CA GLY A 241 -7.30 -15.67 8.73
C GLY A 241 -6.25 -16.59 8.11
N GLY A 242 -6.47 -17.87 8.24
CA GLY A 242 -5.61 -18.90 7.66
C GLY A 242 -5.74 -18.96 6.14
N ASN A 243 -6.99 -19.02 5.67
CA ASN A 243 -7.34 -19.09 4.25
C ASN A 243 -8.36 -18.01 3.93
N PHE A 244 -7.97 -16.99 3.19
CA PHE A 244 -8.89 -15.95 2.73
C PHE A 244 -8.55 -15.46 1.35
N THR A 245 -9.55 -14.92 0.67
CA THR A 245 -9.40 -14.31 -0.66
C THR A 245 -9.97 -12.89 -0.61
N SER A 246 -9.20 -11.93 -1.08
CA SER A 246 -9.65 -10.56 -1.31
C SER A 246 -9.55 -10.24 -2.79
N MET A 247 -10.60 -9.75 -3.39
CA MET A 247 -10.65 -9.30 -4.77
C MET A 247 -11.04 -7.83 -4.81
N ASN A 248 -10.48 -7.09 -5.74
CA ASN A 248 -10.80 -5.70 -5.97
C ASN A 248 -10.90 -5.45 -7.47
N ILE A 249 -11.98 -4.83 -7.91
CA ILE A 249 -12.24 -4.48 -9.31
C ILE A 249 -12.51 -2.99 -9.35
N ASN A 250 -11.74 -2.28 -10.16
CA ASN A 250 -11.92 -0.86 -10.42
C ASN A 250 -12.25 -0.66 -11.90
N TYR A 251 -13.31 0.09 -12.17
CA TYR A 251 -13.66 0.58 -13.48
C TYR A 251 -13.73 2.09 -13.46
N GLU A 252 -13.07 2.75 -14.42
CA GLU A 252 -13.12 4.19 -14.63
C GLU A 252 -13.54 4.51 -16.07
N TYR A 253 -14.40 5.48 -16.19
CA TYR A 253 -14.76 6.13 -17.45
C TYR A 253 -14.28 7.58 -17.43
N GLY A 254 -13.35 7.91 -18.31
CA GLY A 254 -12.90 9.27 -18.54
C GLY A 254 -13.84 10.01 -19.50
N PHE A 255 -14.15 11.25 -19.20
CA PHE A 255 -15.03 12.07 -20.05
C PHE A 255 -14.39 12.38 -21.43
N ASP A 256 -13.17 11.96 -21.62
CA ASP A 256 -12.43 11.94 -22.88
C ASP A 256 -12.60 10.61 -23.68
N ASN A 257 -13.63 9.82 -23.36
CA ASN A 257 -13.92 8.48 -23.93
C ASN A 257 -12.81 7.44 -23.69
N THR A 258 -12.08 7.56 -22.59
CA THR A 258 -11.15 6.53 -22.16
C THR A 258 -11.80 5.63 -21.11
N HIS A 259 -11.48 4.34 -21.17
CA HIS A 259 -11.93 3.37 -20.18
C HIS A 259 -10.72 2.73 -19.53
N LEU A 260 -10.78 2.53 -18.24
CA LEU A 260 -9.78 1.79 -17.47
C LEU A 260 -10.48 0.71 -16.67
N ILE A 261 -10.03 -0.52 -16.84
CA ILE A 261 -10.43 -1.65 -16.00
C ILE A 261 -9.19 -2.17 -15.31
N LYS A 262 -9.22 -2.27 -13.98
CA LYS A 262 -8.16 -2.87 -13.18
C LYS A 262 -8.76 -3.86 -12.21
N ALA A 263 -8.21 -5.06 -12.14
CA ALA A 263 -8.63 -6.06 -11.18
C ALA A 263 -7.40 -6.61 -10.45
N ASN A 264 -7.53 -6.82 -9.16
CA ASN A 264 -6.52 -7.53 -8.37
C ASN A 264 -7.17 -8.54 -7.45
N ALA A 265 -6.44 -9.60 -7.16
CA ALA A 265 -6.83 -10.65 -6.25
C ALA A 265 -5.65 -11.02 -5.34
N TYR A 266 -5.93 -11.19 -4.08
CA TYR A 266 -5.00 -11.74 -3.10
C TYR A 266 -5.61 -12.98 -2.49
N ARG A 267 -4.81 -14.05 -2.39
CA ARG A 267 -5.20 -15.28 -1.71
C ARG A 267 -4.08 -15.78 -0.81
N LYS A 268 -4.42 -16.11 0.43
CA LYS A 268 -3.55 -16.86 1.34
C LYS A 268 -4.09 -18.28 1.47
N VAL A 269 -3.21 -19.26 1.34
CA VAL A 269 -3.53 -20.70 1.46
C VAL A 269 -2.57 -21.32 2.46
N ASN A 270 -3.09 -21.84 3.54
CA ASN A 270 -2.32 -22.64 4.48
C ASN A 270 -2.15 -24.07 3.95
N LEU A 271 -0.92 -24.56 4.01
CA LEU A 271 -0.51 -25.88 3.55
C LEU A 271 0.00 -26.73 4.72
N MET A 272 -0.59 -26.58 5.90
CA MET A 272 -0.16 -27.30 7.10
C MET A 272 0.13 -28.79 6.83
N PRO A 273 1.29 -29.35 7.24
CA PRO A 273 2.37 -28.73 8.03
C PRO A 273 3.44 -27.98 7.20
N PHE A 274 3.26 -27.86 5.88
CA PHE A 274 4.27 -27.33 4.93
C PHE A 274 4.30 -25.80 4.82
N GLY A 275 3.70 -25.09 5.77
CA GLY A 275 3.69 -23.62 5.77
C GLY A 275 2.47 -23.03 5.05
N TYR A 276 2.67 -21.92 4.29
CA TYR A 276 1.60 -21.26 3.56
C TYR A 276 2.10 -20.56 2.30
N ILE A 277 1.19 -20.40 1.33
CA ILE A 277 1.44 -19.62 0.10
C ILE A 277 0.57 -18.36 0.13
N GLN A 278 1.15 -17.25 -0.31
CA GLN A 278 0.47 -16.00 -0.61
C GLN A 278 0.57 -15.73 -2.10
N LEU A 279 -0.57 -15.49 -2.73
CA LEU A 279 -0.70 -15.25 -4.16
C LEU A 279 -1.32 -13.89 -4.39
N TRP A 280 -0.70 -13.08 -5.24
CA TRP A 280 -1.25 -11.82 -5.76
C TRP A 280 -1.33 -11.93 -7.27
N ALA A 281 -2.47 -11.61 -7.81
CA ALA A 281 -2.69 -11.44 -9.22
C ALA A 281 -3.27 -10.05 -9.46
N GLU A 282 -2.76 -9.34 -10.45
CA GLU A 282 -3.26 -8.04 -10.84
C GLU A 282 -3.25 -7.95 -12.36
N GLY A 283 -4.27 -7.33 -12.93
CA GLY A 283 -4.35 -7.05 -14.36
C GLY A 283 -5.03 -5.72 -14.59
N GLY A 284 -4.64 -5.09 -15.68
CA GLY A 284 -5.22 -3.83 -16.12
C GLY A 284 -5.35 -3.77 -17.64
N TYR A 285 -6.39 -3.09 -18.08
CA TYR A 285 -6.66 -2.84 -19.50
C TYR A 285 -7.23 -1.43 -19.67
N MET A 286 -6.68 -0.70 -20.63
CA MET A 286 -7.15 0.63 -20.99
C MET A 286 -7.68 0.64 -22.40
N VAL A 287 -8.77 1.35 -22.65
CA VAL A 287 -9.38 1.58 -23.96
C VAL A 287 -9.34 3.06 -24.28
N GLY A 288 -9.11 3.39 -25.53
CA GLY A 288 -8.97 4.76 -26.04
C GLY A 288 -7.52 5.25 -26.07
N ARG A 289 -7.33 6.41 -26.64
CA ARG A 289 -6.02 7.08 -26.70
C ARG A 289 -5.74 7.76 -25.36
N ILE A 290 -4.69 7.32 -24.70
CA ILE A 290 -4.36 7.66 -23.31
C ILE A 290 -3.19 8.64 -23.31
N MET A 291 -3.14 9.54 -22.36
CA MET A 291 -1.97 10.39 -22.11
C MET A 291 -0.86 9.58 -21.42
N SER A 292 0.40 9.85 -21.76
CA SER A 292 1.56 9.10 -21.23
C SER A 292 1.60 8.95 -19.71
N PRO A 293 1.20 9.94 -18.87
CA PRO A 293 1.21 9.79 -17.41
C PRO A 293 0.19 8.79 -16.85
N TYR A 294 -0.75 8.33 -17.66
CA TYR A 294 -1.75 7.34 -17.25
C TYR A 294 -1.44 5.91 -17.68
N LEU A 295 -0.42 5.71 -18.50
CA LEU A 295 0.03 4.36 -18.83
C LEU A 295 0.39 3.61 -17.53
N PHE A 296 0.09 2.33 -17.51
CA PHE A 296 0.47 1.50 -16.38
C PHE A 296 1.98 1.32 -16.31
N THR A 297 2.50 1.43 -15.09
CA THR A 297 3.84 0.99 -14.75
C THR A 297 3.75 -0.02 -13.61
N SER A 298 4.62 -1.01 -13.60
CA SER A 298 4.66 -2.01 -12.53
C SER A 298 5.00 -1.35 -11.19
N SER A 299 4.44 -1.88 -10.11
CA SER A 299 4.81 -1.47 -8.75
C SER A 299 6.24 -1.89 -8.47
N THR A 300 7.14 -0.93 -8.36
CA THR A 300 8.56 -1.15 -8.10
C THR A 300 8.96 -0.60 -6.74
N TYR A 301 9.88 -1.29 -6.08
CA TYR A 301 10.45 -0.89 -4.80
C TYR A 301 11.94 -1.19 -4.78
N ASN A 302 12.69 -0.43 -5.57
CA ASN A 302 14.14 -0.59 -5.66
C ASN A 302 14.82 0.09 -4.47
N SER A 303 14.77 -0.54 -3.31
CA SER A 303 15.32 -0.09 -2.03
C SER A 303 16.10 -1.23 -1.38
N ILE A 304 16.90 -0.88 -0.38
CA ILE A 304 17.52 -1.88 0.52
C ILE A 304 16.49 -2.66 1.33
N ILE A 305 15.25 -2.14 1.42
CA ILE A 305 14.13 -2.78 2.10
C ILE A 305 13.35 -3.63 1.09
N TYR A 306 13.10 -4.88 1.43
CA TYR A 306 12.28 -5.78 0.63
C TYR A 306 10.78 -5.43 0.71
N HIS A 307 10.13 -5.40 -0.43
CA HIS A 307 8.68 -5.28 -0.49
C HIS A 307 8.07 -6.50 -1.22
N PRO A 308 7.20 -7.29 -0.56
CA PRO A 308 6.68 -8.53 -1.15
C PRO A 308 5.82 -8.30 -2.39
N ASN A 309 5.06 -7.21 -2.43
CA ASN A 309 4.07 -6.93 -3.49
C ASN A 309 4.60 -5.99 -4.59
N ALA A 310 5.92 -5.77 -4.65
CA ALA A 310 6.54 -4.93 -5.67
C ALA A 310 7.79 -5.61 -6.23
N PHE A 311 8.18 -5.25 -7.44
CA PHE A 311 9.43 -5.65 -8.04
C PHE A 311 10.59 -4.92 -7.35
N ASN A 312 11.62 -5.64 -6.95
CA ASN A 312 12.71 -5.10 -6.14
C ASN A 312 13.99 -4.79 -6.92
N LEU A 313 14.09 -5.27 -8.17
CA LEU A 313 15.22 -5.01 -9.06
C LEU A 313 14.82 -4.27 -10.35
N MET A 314 13.52 -4.14 -10.62
CA MET A 314 13.01 -3.32 -11.71
C MET A 314 13.17 -1.84 -11.36
N LYS A 315 13.63 -1.04 -12.33
CA LYS A 315 13.68 0.41 -12.15
C LYS A 315 12.26 1.01 -12.14
N VAL A 316 12.12 2.14 -11.46
CA VAL A 316 10.89 2.94 -11.53
C VAL A 316 10.67 3.38 -12.98
N MET A 317 9.46 3.24 -13.49
CA MET A 317 9.09 3.60 -14.87
C MET A 317 9.92 2.89 -15.96
N GLU A 318 10.44 1.69 -15.70
CA GLU A 318 11.22 0.94 -16.69
C GLU A 318 10.35 0.43 -17.84
N PHE A 319 9.12 0.00 -17.53
CA PHE A 319 8.17 -0.51 -18.53
C PHE A 319 6.85 0.25 -18.45
N PHE A 320 6.35 0.65 -19.61
CA PHE A 320 5.03 1.26 -19.78
C PHE A 320 4.12 0.37 -20.60
N THR A 321 2.87 0.27 -20.18
CA THR A 321 1.87 -0.59 -20.84
C THR A 321 0.48 0.03 -20.72
N ASP A 322 -0.42 -0.32 -21.67
CA ASP A 322 -1.85 -0.02 -21.56
C ASP A 322 -2.68 -1.28 -21.28
N LYS A 323 -2.03 -2.44 -21.28
CA LYS A 323 -2.57 -3.73 -20.87
C LYS A 323 -1.48 -4.55 -20.19
N TYR A 324 -1.79 -5.16 -19.04
CA TYR A 324 -0.82 -6.00 -18.33
C TYR A 324 -1.50 -7.04 -17.46
N ILE A 325 -0.73 -8.05 -17.12
CA ILE A 325 -0.98 -9.02 -16.06
C ILE A 325 0.27 -9.17 -15.21
N GLN A 326 0.08 -9.17 -13.90
CA GLN A 326 1.14 -9.34 -12.89
C GLN A 326 0.76 -10.46 -11.94
N LEU A 327 1.71 -11.34 -11.67
CA LEU A 327 1.56 -12.46 -10.72
C LEU A 327 2.71 -12.44 -9.74
N ILE A 328 2.41 -12.59 -8.45
CA ILE A 328 3.39 -12.68 -7.38
C ILE A 328 3.00 -13.87 -6.49
N ALA A 329 3.94 -14.76 -6.27
CA ALA A 329 3.79 -15.87 -5.35
C ALA A 329 4.90 -15.83 -4.29
N VAL A 330 4.51 -15.94 -3.02
CA VAL A 330 5.42 -16.03 -1.88
C VAL A 330 5.09 -17.27 -1.09
N TYR A 331 6.03 -18.18 -0.99
CA TYR A 331 5.90 -19.41 -0.24
C TYR A 331 6.76 -19.37 1.03
N ASN A 332 6.11 -19.43 2.18
CA ASN A 332 6.75 -19.49 3.48
C ASN A 332 6.64 -20.91 4.04
N LEU A 333 7.78 -21.56 4.25
CA LEU A 333 7.83 -22.93 4.76
C LEU A 333 7.65 -23.01 6.28
N ASN A 334 7.58 -21.88 6.96
CA ASN A 334 7.34 -21.80 8.41
C ASN A 334 8.34 -22.57 9.27
N GLY A 335 9.61 -22.67 8.84
CA GLY A 335 10.69 -23.35 9.53
C GLY A 335 10.75 -24.85 9.23
N LEU A 336 10.16 -25.31 8.15
CA LEU A 336 10.15 -26.72 7.76
C LEU A 336 11.57 -27.32 7.67
N ILE A 337 12.56 -26.54 7.18
CA ILE A 337 13.94 -26.96 7.06
C ILE A 337 14.73 -26.54 8.30
N PHE A 338 14.72 -25.26 8.66
CA PHE A 338 15.57 -24.70 9.70
C PHE A 338 15.26 -25.23 11.10
N ASN A 339 14.01 -25.57 11.40
CA ASN A 339 13.65 -26.19 12.68
C ASN A 339 14.20 -27.61 12.86
N ARG A 340 14.68 -28.26 11.78
CA ARG A 340 15.30 -29.59 11.82
C ARG A 340 16.82 -29.54 12.05
N ILE A 341 17.43 -28.38 11.89
CA ILE A 341 18.86 -28.20 12.04
C ILE A 341 19.15 -27.77 13.48
N PRO A 342 19.93 -28.58 14.27
CA PRO A 342 20.35 -28.18 15.60
C PRO A 342 21.01 -26.80 15.58
N TYR A 343 20.90 -26.04 16.66
CA TYR A 343 21.35 -24.64 16.81
C TYR A 343 20.60 -23.62 15.94
N VAL A 344 20.32 -23.89 14.66
CA VAL A 344 19.54 -22.99 13.79
C VAL A 344 18.08 -22.91 14.26
N ARG A 345 17.55 -24.01 14.80
CA ARG A 345 16.22 -24.08 15.40
C ARG A 345 15.99 -23.03 16.49
N GLU A 346 17.03 -22.73 17.27
CA GLU A 346 16.95 -21.73 18.36
C GLU A 346 16.74 -20.30 17.83
N LEU A 347 17.19 -20.03 16.60
CA LEU A 347 17.00 -18.73 15.94
C LEU A 347 15.58 -18.52 15.42
N LYS A 348 14.74 -19.57 15.42
CA LYS A 348 13.33 -19.56 14.95
C LYS A 348 13.16 -18.96 13.54
N LEU A 349 14.15 -19.16 12.67
CA LEU A 349 14.13 -18.64 11.31
C LEU A 349 12.99 -19.29 10.49
N ARG A 350 12.47 -18.53 9.52
CA ARG A 350 11.43 -18.96 8.60
C ARG A 350 11.88 -18.76 7.16
N GLU A 351 11.97 -19.86 6.43
CA GLU A 351 12.36 -19.84 5.02
C GLU A 351 11.24 -19.26 4.17
N GLU A 352 11.62 -18.44 3.21
CA GLU A 352 10.69 -17.82 2.27
C GLU A 352 11.26 -17.90 0.85
N PHE A 353 10.43 -18.30 -0.11
CA PHE A 353 10.72 -18.26 -1.54
C PHE A 353 9.71 -17.34 -2.21
N ASN A 354 10.16 -16.59 -3.21
CA ASN A 354 9.27 -15.75 -3.98
C ASN A 354 9.57 -15.81 -5.48
N ILE A 355 8.52 -15.63 -6.26
CA ILE A 355 8.59 -15.40 -7.70
C ILE A 355 7.62 -14.30 -8.07
N LYS A 356 8.07 -13.37 -8.89
CA LYS A 356 7.30 -12.21 -9.36
C LYS A 356 7.41 -12.13 -10.85
N MET A 357 6.28 -11.97 -11.51
CA MET A 357 6.19 -11.92 -12.95
C MET A 357 5.24 -10.81 -13.38
N VAL A 358 5.59 -10.08 -14.42
CA VAL A 358 4.70 -9.16 -15.13
C VAL A 358 4.92 -9.25 -16.62
N TYR A 359 3.82 -9.19 -17.36
CA TYR A 359 3.79 -9.13 -18.80
C TYR A 359 2.71 -8.16 -19.26
N GLY A 360 2.94 -7.48 -20.34
CA GLY A 360 2.00 -6.52 -20.89
C GLY A 360 2.44 -6.00 -22.25
N GLY A 361 1.80 -4.97 -22.72
CA GLY A 361 2.14 -4.34 -24.00
C GLY A 361 1.42 -3.03 -24.18
N LEU A 362 1.70 -2.38 -25.29
CA LEU A 362 1.01 -1.20 -25.78
C LEU A 362 0.22 -1.56 -27.03
N ARG A 363 -1.01 -1.07 -27.11
CA ARG A 363 -1.80 -1.12 -28.36
C ARG A 363 -1.21 -0.13 -29.36
N ASP A 364 -1.40 -0.40 -30.64
CA ASP A 364 -0.82 0.40 -31.73
C ASP A 364 -1.19 1.89 -31.61
N GLU A 365 -2.40 2.17 -31.17
CA GLU A 365 -2.90 3.55 -30.95
C GLU A 365 -2.19 4.32 -29.82
N ASN A 366 -1.38 3.66 -28.97
CA ASN A 366 -0.67 4.26 -27.85
C ASN A 366 0.87 4.08 -27.96
N LYS A 367 1.39 3.43 -29.00
CA LYS A 367 2.85 3.19 -29.16
C LYS A 367 3.65 4.48 -29.27
N PHE A 368 3.11 5.50 -29.93
CA PHE A 368 3.78 6.80 -30.09
C PHE A 368 4.09 7.51 -28.74
N LEU A 369 3.39 7.13 -27.67
CA LEU A 369 3.58 7.78 -26.35
C LEU A 369 4.95 7.50 -25.72
N ILE A 370 5.67 6.50 -26.21
CA ILE A 370 6.97 6.08 -25.67
C ILE A 370 8.13 6.45 -26.57
N ASP A 371 7.90 6.85 -27.82
CA ASP A 371 8.95 7.11 -28.82
C ASP A 371 9.91 8.22 -28.35
N ASN A 372 9.42 9.19 -27.59
CA ASN A 372 10.22 10.29 -27.02
C ASN A 372 10.63 10.06 -25.56
N LEU A 373 10.28 8.90 -24.99
CA LEU A 373 10.62 8.54 -23.62
C LEU A 373 11.69 7.45 -23.67
N ASP A 374 12.77 7.57 -22.91
CA ASP A 374 13.75 6.48 -22.72
C ASP A 374 13.13 5.40 -21.81
N VAL A 375 12.09 4.74 -22.30
CA VAL A 375 11.31 3.71 -21.60
C VAL A 375 11.13 2.49 -22.50
N LYS A 376 10.86 1.36 -21.87
CA LYS A 376 10.68 0.08 -22.54
C LYS A 376 9.22 -0.37 -22.53
N THR A 377 8.88 -1.20 -23.47
CA THR A 377 7.70 -2.08 -23.40
C THR A 377 8.17 -3.52 -23.27
N PHE A 378 7.26 -4.39 -22.82
CA PHE A 378 7.54 -5.82 -22.87
C PHE A 378 7.52 -6.27 -24.33
N GLU A 379 8.57 -6.96 -24.73
CA GLU A 379 8.69 -7.57 -26.07
C GLU A 379 7.90 -8.89 -26.11
N SER A 380 8.61 -10.00 -26.30
CA SER A 380 8.00 -11.34 -26.42
C SER A 380 8.01 -12.14 -25.10
N LYS A 381 8.65 -11.67 -24.06
CA LYS A 381 8.86 -12.40 -22.81
C LYS A 381 8.39 -11.59 -21.59
N PRO A 382 7.89 -12.24 -20.52
CA PRO A 382 7.58 -11.56 -19.26
C PRO A 382 8.84 -11.12 -18.53
N TYR A 383 8.72 -10.06 -17.74
CA TYR A 383 9.73 -9.73 -16.75
C TYR A 383 9.56 -10.63 -15.53
N ILE A 384 10.64 -11.25 -15.07
CA ILE A 384 10.63 -12.21 -13.96
C ILE A 384 11.73 -11.88 -12.98
N GLU A 385 11.39 -11.82 -11.68
CA GLU A 385 12.30 -11.86 -10.53
C GLU A 385 11.98 -13.08 -9.69
N ALA A 386 13.01 -13.74 -9.17
CA ALA A 386 12.87 -14.80 -8.19
C ALA A 386 13.82 -14.57 -7.02
N GLY A 387 13.41 -14.98 -5.83
CA GLY A 387 14.20 -14.79 -4.64
C GLY A 387 13.98 -15.87 -3.59
N PHE A 388 14.92 -15.95 -2.68
CA PHE A 388 14.80 -16.74 -1.47
C PHE A 388 15.42 -16.01 -0.30
N GLY A 389 14.93 -16.29 0.88
CA GLY A 389 15.44 -15.65 2.07
C GLY A 389 14.94 -16.29 3.34
N PHE A 390 15.20 -15.63 4.43
CA PHE A 390 14.70 -16.04 5.74
C PHE A 390 14.18 -14.85 6.52
N ARG A 391 13.17 -15.13 7.31
CA ARG A 391 12.48 -14.18 8.19
C ARG A 391 12.71 -14.54 9.64
N ASN A 392 12.31 -13.63 10.50
CA ASN A 392 12.30 -13.82 11.95
C ASN A 392 13.69 -13.85 12.60
N LEU A 393 14.72 -13.37 11.93
CA LEU A 393 16.04 -13.18 12.54
C LEU A 393 15.89 -12.12 13.66
N PHE A 394 16.29 -12.48 14.88
CA PHE A 394 16.05 -11.68 16.10
C PHE A 394 14.58 -11.24 16.27
N GLN A 395 13.62 -12.00 15.73
CA GLN A 395 12.17 -11.74 15.77
C GLN A 395 11.69 -10.51 14.99
N VAL A 396 12.57 -9.73 14.36
CA VAL A 396 12.25 -8.48 13.66
C VAL A 396 12.81 -8.40 12.25
N LEU A 397 13.90 -9.09 11.98
CA LEU A 397 14.61 -8.95 10.72
C LEU A 397 14.33 -10.11 9.75
N GLY A 398 14.40 -9.81 8.48
CA GLY A 398 14.50 -10.81 7.42
C GLY A 398 15.54 -10.36 6.40
N VAL A 399 16.11 -11.32 5.70
CA VAL A 399 17.07 -11.10 4.62
C VAL A 399 16.60 -11.89 3.41
N GLU A 400 16.59 -11.25 2.26
CA GLU A 400 16.09 -11.80 0.99
C GLU A 400 17.14 -11.59 -0.09
N TYR A 401 17.56 -12.67 -0.73
CA TYR A 401 18.32 -12.63 -1.98
C TYR A 401 17.34 -12.65 -3.15
N ILE A 402 17.47 -11.74 -4.10
CA ILE A 402 16.62 -11.63 -5.27
C ILE A 402 17.50 -11.60 -6.51
N ARG A 403 17.03 -12.28 -7.57
CA ARG A 403 17.66 -12.30 -8.87
C ARG A 403 16.66 -11.95 -9.97
N ARG A 404 17.06 -11.07 -10.86
CA ARG A 404 16.38 -10.76 -12.11
C ARG A 404 16.68 -11.85 -13.13
N ILE A 405 15.65 -12.53 -13.62
CA ILE A 405 15.76 -13.69 -14.51
C ILE A 405 15.74 -13.26 -15.98
N THR A 406 14.82 -12.35 -16.32
CA THR A 406 14.63 -11.87 -17.69
C THR A 406 15.02 -10.40 -17.80
N TYR A 407 15.23 -9.91 -19.05
CA TYR A 407 15.68 -8.53 -19.31
C TYR A 407 16.96 -8.16 -18.55
N SER A 408 17.83 -9.14 -18.33
CA SER A 408 19.10 -8.96 -17.62
C SER A 408 20.28 -8.69 -18.57
N GLU A 409 20.07 -8.81 -19.88
CA GLU A 409 21.06 -8.61 -20.93
C GLU A 409 21.53 -7.15 -20.92
N GLY A 410 22.85 -6.94 -21.07
CA GLY A 410 23.44 -5.59 -21.05
C GLY A 410 23.46 -4.89 -19.69
N LEU A 411 22.89 -5.48 -18.63
CA LEU A 411 22.98 -4.92 -17.28
C LEU A 411 24.29 -5.35 -16.59
N PRO A 412 24.92 -4.45 -15.82
CA PRO A 412 25.99 -4.83 -14.91
C PRO A 412 25.53 -5.92 -13.94
N GLU A 413 26.41 -6.83 -13.53
CA GLU A 413 26.09 -7.94 -12.61
C GLU A 413 25.40 -7.46 -11.32
N LEU A 414 25.87 -6.37 -10.73
CA LEU A 414 25.30 -5.77 -9.50
C LEU A 414 23.84 -5.29 -9.67
N LYS A 415 23.33 -5.15 -10.91
CA LYS A 415 21.93 -4.80 -11.18
C LYS A 415 21.07 -6.02 -11.51
N LYS A 416 21.67 -7.21 -11.65
CA LYS A 416 20.96 -8.47 -11.91
C LYS A 416 20.51 -9.18 -10.65
N TRP A 417 21.11 -8.85 -9.50
CA TRP A 417 20.74 -9.41 -8.20
C TRP A 417 20.86 -8.39 -7.07
N GLY A 418 20.32 -8.71 -5.93
CA GLY A 418 20.43 -7.86 -4.75
C GLY A 418 20.02 -8.57 -3.48
N ILE A 419 20.55 -8.10 -2.37
CA ILE A 419 20.16 -8.50 -1.02
C ILE A 419 19.29 -7.40 -0.46
N ARG A 420 18.14 -7.76 0.11
CA ARG A 420 17.16 -6.84 0.69
C ARG A 420 16.87 -7.24 2.13
N ALA A 421 16.72 -6.24 2.98
CA ALA A 421 16.32 -6.44 4.37
C ALA A 421 14.79 -6.27 4.53
N THR A 422 14.22 -6.97 5.47
CA THR A 422 12.84 -6.74 5.90
C THR A 422 12.82 -6.40 7.36
N LEU A 423 12.08 -5.37 7.71
CA LEU A 423 11.76 -5.01 9.08
C LEU A 423 10.28 -5.33 9.34
N GLY A 424 10.00 -6.12 10.35
CA GLY A 424 8.63 -6.42 10.73
C GLY A 424 8.53 -7.49 11.79
N PHE A 425 7.65 -7.26 12.73
CA PHE A 425 7.28 -8.27 13.72
C PHE A 425 6.23 -9.19 13.11
N ARG A 426 6.48 -10.48 13.10
CA ARG A 426 5.47 -11.50 12.80
C ARG A 426 5.34 -12.39 14.02
N PHE A 427 4.18 -12.37 14.62
CA PHE A 427 3.78 -13.26 15.72
C PHE A 427 3.19 -14.55 15.16
#